data_2e58d56ad4aa0637b23cd9c3498f0fe4
#
_entry.id   2e58d56ad4aa0637b23cd9c3498f0fe4
#
_cell.length_a   1.000
_cell.length_b   1.000
_cell.length_c   1.000
_cell.angle_alpha   90.00
_cell.angle_beta   90.00
_cell.angle_gamma   90.00
#
_symmetry.space_group_name_H-M   'P 1'
#
loop_
_entity.id
_entity.type
_entity.pdbx_description
1 polymer ?
#
loop_
_entity_poly.entity_id
_entity_poly.type
_entity_poly.pdbx_seq_one_letter_code
_entity_poly.pdbx_strand_id
1 'polypeptide(L)'
;MKGLMLHSVGCSQPNASVFVKNWNRSGLEACVHGFIDGNTGTVYQTLPWNHRGWHAGGAANNTHIGVEMCEPACIKYTGGATFTCSDTAIAKAVAKRTYEAAVELFASLCKQYN
;
A
#
# COMPACT_ATOMS: atom_id res chain seq x y z
N MET A 1 16.56 0.93 -9.75
CA MET A 1 15.59 1.41 -8.75
C MET A 1 16.13 2.69 -8.15
N LYS A 2 15.33 3.75 -8.14
CA LYS A 2 15.75 5.07 -7.69
C LYS A 2 15.07 5.54 -6.41
N GLY A 3 14.02 4.88 -5.99
CA GLY A 3 13.30 5.28 -4.79
C GLY A 3 12.18 4.35 -4.42
N LEU A 4 11.53 4.71 -3.34
CA LEU A 4 10.41 3.98 -2.76
C LEU A 4 9.22 4.92 -2.70
N MET A 5 8.04 4.42 -3.02
CA MET A 5 6.82 5.21 -3.00
C MET A 5 5.76 4.52 -2.15
N LEU A 6 5.32 5.21 -1.12
CA LEU A 6 4.29 4.71 -0.22
C LEU A 6 2.94 5.30 -0.61
N HIS A 7 2.00 4.44 -0.89
CA HIS A 7 0.62 4.80 -1.20
C HIS A 7 -0.32 4.33 -0.10
N SER A 8 -1.49 4.92 -0.04
CA SER A 8 -2.62 4.39 0.71
C SER A 8 -3.72 4.00 -0.29
N VAL A 9 -4.41 2.89 -0.02
CA VAL A 9 -5.31 2.27 -1.01
C VAL A 9 -6.49 3.15 -1.43
N GLY A 10 -6.86 4.15 -0.63
CA GLY A 10 -7.93 5.08 -0.97
C GLY A 10 -9.33 4.52 -0.79
N CYS A 11 -9.49 3.44 -0.05
CA CYS A 11 -10.78 2.87 0.30
C CYS A 11 -10.72 2.20 1.67
N SER A 12 -11.88 2.04 2.31
CA SER A 12 -11.97 1.52 3.68
C SER A 12 -11.89 -0.01 3.71
N GLN A 13 -10.77 -0.56 3.28
CA GLN A 13 -10.53 -2.01 3.27
C GLN A 13 -9.21 -2.33 3.98
N PRO A 14 -9.27 -2.94 5.19
CA PRO A 14 -8.05 -3.28 5.93
C PRO A 14 -7.42 -4.62 5.51
N ASN A 15 -8.11 -5.45 4.75
CA ASN A 15 -7.65 -6.78 4.38
C ASN A 15 -6.84 -6.75 3.09
N ALA A 16 -5.51 -6.90 3.20
CA ALA A 16 -4.62 -6.93 2.03
C ALA A 16 -4.97 -8.07 1.07
N SER A 17 -5.45 -9.20 1.59
CA SER A 17 -5.84 -10.35 0.76
C SER A 17 -6.89 -10.02 -0.28
N VAL A 18 -7.78 -9.06 -0.01
CA VAL A 18 -8.79 -8.61 -0.96
C VAL A 18 -8.13 -7.96 -2.17
N PHE A 19 -7.14 -7.11 -1.95
CA PHE A 19 -6.41 -6.45 -3.04
C PHE A 19 -5.53 -7.43 -3.81
N VAL A 20 -4.85 -8.34 -3.12
CA VAL A 20 -4.04 -9.38 -3.76
C VAL A 20 -4.90 -10.18 -4.74
N LYS A 21 -6.11 -10.57 -4.31
CA LYS A 21 -7.05 -11.31 -5.16
C LYS A 21 -7.58 -10.47 -6.31
N ASN A 22 -8.02 -9.23 -6.03
CA ASN A 22 -8.69 -8.39 -7.01
C ASN A 22 -7.73 -7.77 -8.03
N TRP A 23 -6.48 -7.55 -7.64
CA TRP A 23 -5.47 -6.95 -8.51
C TRP A 23 -4.68 -7.99 -9.32
N ASN A 24 -4.88 -9.27 -9.03
CA ASN A 24 -4.22 -10.36 -9.77
C ASN A 24 -5.11 -10.82 -10.93
N ARG A 25 -5.26 -9.95 -11.92
CA ARG A 25 -6.07 -10.24 -13.11
C ARG A 25 -5.53 -9.52 -14.33
N SER A 26 -5.73 -10.10 -15.50
CA SER A 26 -5.35 -9.46 -16.76
C SER A 26 -6.25 -8.25 -17.04
N GLY A 27 -5.70 -7.24 -17.71
CA GLY A 27 -6.44 -6.04 -18.07
C GLY A 27 -6.56 -4.99 -16.99
N LEU A 28 -6.09 -5.26 -15.77
CA LEU A 28 -6.05 -4.25 -14.72
C LEU A 28 -4.88 -3.29 -14.99
N GLU A 29 -5.18 -2.00 -15.10
CA GLU A 29 -4.18 -0.98 -15.38
C GLU A 29 -3.55 -0.43 -14.09
N ALA A 30 -3.16 -1.33 -13.20
CA ALA A 30 -2.51 -1.00 -11.94
C ALA A 30 -1.69 -2.19 -11.45
N CYS A 31 -0.52 -1.93 -10.89
CA CYS A 31 0.34 -2.96 -10.32
C CYS A 31 1.29 -2.34 -9.31
N VAL A 32 1.23 -2.81 -8.08
CA VAL A 32 2.17 -2.42 -7.03
C VAL A 32 3.04 -3.61 -6.66
N HIS A 33 4.11 -3.35 -5.91
CA HIS A 33 5.04 -4.39 -5.49
C HIS A 33 4.57 -5.09 -4.23
N GLY A 34 3.76 -4.45 -3.41
CA GLY A 34 3.23 -5.05 -2.20
C GLY A 34 2.08 -4.29 -1.58
N PHE A 35 1.33 -4.99 -0.73
CA PHE A 35 0.27 -4.43 0.11
C PHE A 35 0.57 -4.72 1.57
N ILE A 36 0.33 -3.75 2.43
CA ILE A 36 0.50 -3.90 3.88
C ILE A 36 -0.88 -4.06 4.52
N ASP A 37 -1.11 -5.20 5.15
CA ASP A 37 -2.38 -5.52 5.78
C ASP A 37 -2.66 -4.61 6.98
N GLY A 38 -3.88 -4.07 7.04
CA GLY A 38 -4.27 -3.15 8.12
C GLY A 38 -4.50 -3.83 9.45
N ASN A 39 -4.85 -5.10 9.46
CA ASN A 39 -5.13 -5.85 10.68
C ASN A 39 -3.86 -6.37 11.36
N THR A 40 -2.85 -6.74 10.58
CA THR A 40 -1.66 -7.44 11.08
C THR A 40 -0.35 -6.72 10.81
N GLY A 41 -0.32 -5.80 9.83
CA GLY A 41 0.93 -5.20 9.36
C GLY A 41 1.74 -6.11 8.46
N THR A 42 1.20 -7.27 8.09
CA THR A 42 1.88 -8.22 7.20
C THR A 42 2.02 -7.63 5.80
N VAL A 43 3.19 -7.77 5.21
CA VAL A 43 3.47 -7.33 3.84
C VAL A 43 3.21 -8.48 2.88
N TYR A 44 2.31 -8.26 1.93
CA TYR A 44 2.02 -9.21 0.84
C TYR A 44 2.72 -8.71 -0.42
N GLN A 45 3.79 -9.38 -0.80
CA GLN A 45 4.53 -9.04 -2.01
C GLN A 45 3.81 -9.58 -3.24
N THR A 46 3.49 -8.70 -4.18
CA THR A 46 2.70 -9.05 -5.37
C THR A 46 3.49 -8.93 -6.67
N LEU A 47 4.70 -8.39 -6.60
CA LEU A 47 5.57 -8.22 -7.76
C LEU A 47 7.02 -8.26 -7.26
N PRO A 48 7.95 -8.90 -7.98
CA PRO A 48 9.36 -8.82 -7.62
C PRO A 48 9.82 -7.36 -7.55
N TRP A 49 10.65 -7.04 -6.55
CA TRP A 49 11.04 -5.66 -6.27
C TRP A 49 11.71 -4.98 -7.46
N ASN A 50 12.40 -5.73 -8.30
CA ASN A 50 13.13 -5.20 -9.46
C ASN A 50 12.30 -5.13 -10.74
N HIS A 51 11.02 -5.42 -10.68
CA HIS A 51 10.11 -5.32 -11.82
C HIS A 51 9.44 -3.95 -11.88
N ARG A 52 9.06 -3.56 -13.10
CA ARG A 52 8.32 -2.33 -13.31
C ARG A 52 6.88 -2.48 -12.78
N GLY A 53 6.45 -1.53 -11.96
CA GLY A 53 5.06 -1.46 -11.52
C GLY A 53 4.23 -0.49 -12.37
N TRP A 54 2.98 -0.33 -12.00
CA TRP A 54 2.06 0.64 -12.58
C TRP A 54 1.24 1.24 -11.43
N HIS A 55 1.83 2.19 -10.70
CA HIS A 55 1.25 2.69 -9.44
C HIS A 55 1.33 4.21 -9.25
N ALA A 56 2.16 4.89 -10.00
CA ALA A 56 2.44 6.31 -9.77
C ALA A 56 2.26 7.18 -11.01
N GLY A 57 1.98 6.55 -12.15
CA GLY A 57 1.96 7.23 -13.44
C GLY A 57 3.34 7.64 -13.92
N GLY A 58 3.50 7.80 -15.21
CA GLY A 58 4.73 8.34 -15.81
C GLY A 58 6.00 7.58 -15.44
N ALA A 59 7.09 8.32 -15.33
CA ALA A 59 8.43 7.76 -15.16
C ALA A 59 8.66 7.04 -13.84
N ALA A 60 7.93 7.40 -12.79
CA ALA A 60 8.11 6.77 -11.47
C ALA A 60 7.77 5.28 -11.49
N ASN A 61 6.87 4.84 -12.37
CA ASN A 61 6.58 3.40 -12.55
C ASN A 61 7.83 2.61 -12.95
N ASN A 62 8.77 3.22 -13.64
CA ASN A 62 9.98 2.57 -14.12
C ASN A 62 11.09 2.53 -13.07
N THR A 63 11.04 3.40 -12.07
CA THR A 63 12.19 3.68 -11.19
C THR A 63 11.91 3.47 -9.71
N HIS A 64 10.64 3.37 -9.31
CA HIS A 64 10.26 3.30 -7.90
C HIS A 64 9.52 2.00 -7.57
N ILE A 65 9.85 1.46 -6.40
CA ILE A 65 9.04 0.40 -5.77
C ILE A 65 7.82 1.06 -5.15
N GLY A 66 6.63 0.57 -5.48
CA GLY A 66 5.37 1.06 -4.93
C GLY A 66 4.76 0.07 -3.97
N VAL A 67 4.34 0.54 -2.80
CA VAL A 67 3.70 -0.26 -1.77
C VAL A 67 2.46 0.47 -1.28
N GLU A 68 1.35 -0.25 -1.14
CA GLU A 68 0.07 0.29 -0.68
C GLU A 68 -0.20 -0.10 0.77
N MET A 69 -0.52 0.88 1.59
CA MET A 69 -1.04 0.62 2.95
C MET A 69 -2.56 0.43 2.87
N CYS A 70 -3.07 -0.65 3.46
CA CYS A 70 -4.51 -0.84 3.62
C CYS A 70 -5.05 0.12 4.69
N GLU A 71 -6.33 0.43 4.58
CA GLU A 71 -6.98 1.45 5.41
C GLU A 71 -8.05 0.84 6.31
N PRO A 72 -8.37 1.48 7.47
CA PRO A 72 -9.33 0.91 8.39
C PRO A 72 -10.75 0.89 7.80
N ALA A 73 -11.54 -0.11 8.20
CA ALA A 73 -12.93 -0.25 7.76
C ALA A 73 -13.84 0.84 8.34
N CYS A 74 -13.43 1.49 9.42
CA CYS A 74 -14.24 2.49 10.13
C CYS A 74 -14.21 3.88 9.48
N ILE A 75 -13.47 4.09 8.41
CA ILE A 75 -13.47 5.36 7.68
C ILE A 75 -14.46 5.31 6.52
N LYS A 76 -14.99 6.48 6.16
CA LYS A 76 -15.88 6.63 5.01
C LYS A 76 -15.49 7.89 4.25
N TYR A 77 -15.09 7.73 3.01
CA TYR A 77 -14.73 8.87 2.15
C TYR A 77 -15.98 9.64 1.75
N THR A 78 -15.91 10.95 1.85
CA THR A 78 -17.01 11.86 1.52
C THR A 78 -16.75 12.67 0.26
N GLY A 79 -15.51 12.74 -0.18
CA GLY A 79 -15.12 13.44 -1.41
C GLY A 79 -13.61 13.60 -1.47
N GLY A 80 -12.97 13.14 -2.56
CA GLY A 80 -11.52 13.20 -2.69
C GLY A 80 -10.81 12.55 -1.52
N ALA A 81 -9.97 13.31 -0.82
CA ALA A 81 -9.25 12.84 0.36
C ALA A 81 -9.99 13.12 1.68
N THR A 82 -11.17 13.71 1.63
CA THR A 82 -11.97 14.00 2.82
C THR A 82 -12.73 12.77 3.28
N PHE A 83 -12.70 12.48 4.58
CA PHE A 83 -13.36 11.31 5.12
C PHE A 83 -13.91 11.56 6.54
N THR A 84 -14.87 10.71 6.95
CA THR A 84 -15.35 10.62 8.32
C THR A 84 -14.85 9.30 8.93
N CYS A 85 -14.77 9.25 10.26
CA CYS A 85 -14.31 8.07 10.97
C CYS A 85 -15.23 7.76 12.15
N SER A 86 -15.74 6.52 12.20
CA SER A 86 -16.63 6.08 13.28
C SER A 86 -15.88 5.63 14.53
N ASP A 87 -14.59 5.29 14.41
CA ASP A 87 -13.77 4.86 15.55
C ASP A 87 -12.32 5.32 15.34
N THR A 88 -11.99 6.45 15.93
CA THR A 88 -10.66 7.05 15.78
C THR A 88 -9.55 6.21 16.42
N ALA A 89 -9.85 5.46 17.48
CA ALA A 89 -8.87 4.59 18.12
C ALA A 89 -8.46 3.45 17.18
N ILE A 90 -9.43 2.82 16.53
CA ILE A 90 -9.16 1.76 15.54
C ILE A 90 -8.40 2.34 14.34
N ALA A 91 -8.84 3.49 13.83
CA ALA A 91 -8.19 4.14 12.68
C ALA A 91 -6.72 4.47 12.97
N LYS A 92 -6.44 5.01 14.16
CA LYS A 92 -5.06 5.31 14.58
C LYS A 92 -4.23 4.04 14.72
N ALA A 93 -4.81 2.96 15.26
CA ALA A 93 -4.11 1.69 15.42
C ALA A 93 -3.73 1.08 14.07
N VAL A 94 -4.65 1.10 13.10
CA VAL A 94 -4.38 0.62 11.74
C VAL A 94 -3.30 1.47 11.07
N ALA A 95 -3.43 2.80 11.12
CA ALA A 95 -2.46 3.71 10.52
C ALA A 95 -1.06 3.52 11.11
N LYS A 96 -0.96 3.40 12.43
CA LYS A 96 0.31 3.15 13.11
C LYS A 96 0.93 1.83 12.67
N ARG A 97 0.14 0.77 12.62
CA ARG A 97 0.59 -0.57 12.25
C ARG A 97 1.10 -0.63 10.82
N THR A 98 0.36 -0.08 9.88
CA THR A 98 0.76 -0.09 8.47
C THR A 98 1.96 0.82 8.22
N TYR A 99 2.01 1.98 8.88
CA TYR A 99 3.13 2.90 8.74
C TYR A 99 4.42 2.32 9.32
N GLU A 100 4.36 1.71 10.50
CA GLU A 100 5.54 1.07 11.10
C GLU A 100 6.04 -0.09 10.23
N ALA A 101 5.13 -0.88 9.67
CA ALA A 101 5.48 -1.94 8.73
C ALA A 101 6.14 -1.38 7.47
N ALA A 102 5.64 -0.26 6.95
CA ALA A 102 6.23 0.43 5.80
C ALA A 102 7.65 0.93 6.10
N VAL A 103 7.87 1.50 7.27
CA VAL A 103 9.20 1.98 7.69
C VAL A 103 10.18 0.81 7.73
N GLU A 104 9.80 -0.31 8.34
CA GLU A 104 10.64 -1.51 8.41
C GLU A 104 10.96 -2.05 7.01
N LEU A 105 9.94 -2.19 6.18
CA LEU A 105 10.11 -2.68 4.82
C LEU A 105 11.03 -1.77 4.02
N PHE A 106 10.81 -0.47 4.05
CA PHE A 106 11.60 0.49 3.28
C PHE A 106 13.03 0.57 3.78
N ALA A 107 13.26 0.46 5.08
CA ALA A 107 14.63 0.39 5.63
C ALA A 107 15.36 -0.85 5.10
N SER A 108 14.68 -1.99 5.06
CA SER A 108 15.23 -3.23 4.52
C SER A 108 15.55 -3.11 3.02
N LEU A 109 14.65 -2.51 2.25
CA LEU A 109 14.85 -2.31 0.81
C LEU A 109 15.98 -1.32 0.53
N CYS A 110 16.12 -0.27 1.33
CA CYS A 110 17.24 0.65 1.22
C CYS A 110 18.58 -0.05 1.45
N LYS A 111 18.64 -0.98 2.38
CA LYS A 111 19.84 -1.80 2.60
C LYS A 111 20.14 -2.71 1.41
N GLN A 112 19.09 -3.33 0.86
CA GLN A 112 19.21 -4.29 -0.23
C GLN A 112 19.65 -3.64 -1.54
N TYR A 113 19.17 -2.43 -1.84
CA TYR A 113 19.40 -1.76 -3.12
C TYR A 113 20.29 -0.52 -3.03
N ASN A 114 20.88 -0.28 -1.92
CA ASN A 114 21.69 0.90 -1.73
C ASN A 114 22.97 0.87 -2.63
#